data_5834f1c410aeac2b1b012a4e270e986f
#
_entry.id   5834f1c410aeac2b1b012a4e270e986f
#
_cell.length_a   1.000
_cell.length_b   1.000
_cell.length_c   1.000
_cell.angle_alpha   90.00
_cell.angle_beta   90.00
_cell.angle_gamma   90.00
#
_symmetry.space_group_name_H-M   'P 1'
#
loop_
_entity.id
_entity.type
_entity.pdbx_description
1 polymer ?
#
loop_
_entity_poly.entity_id
_entity_poly.type
_entity_poly.pdbx_seq_one_letter_code
_entity_poly.pdbx_strand_id
1 'polypeptide(L)'
;MEPIDLTTLSSDVRRGPLFERQRAMGATFYEDYGRLWAASFGDLDREYAAIRTGAMVWDISPLSKFHMVGPQVREALERLTSRPISGEEPGQVRYLVILDEAGHIVDEGTRYLIGPDEAWYVGNEDRPALVEHIAAALEGFDVTTTNCTDEVAALAIQGPEAFDVLAPLIDVDLASLDYYRCRPDASVAEVPVMISRTGFSGELGYELFIPDGVDRVWDALLEVGTTPVGLDAVEMARVEVGFLVADEDYVSFETDPYEVGLGPFIDLTGHEFVGREAALAASQDEHRELVTLVFDAAEEPPAPGQVTLDHRVVGEVSSVERSPRFGTLGLAVLDADLAVDGAFVQVDGITAEVRPRPIDDEDRARRARPGGEG
;
A
#
# COMPACT_ATOMS: atom_id res chain seq x y z
N MET A 1 8.05 13.29 6.03
CA MET A 1 9.08 13.92 5.10
C MET A 1 8.80 15.40 4.94
N GLU A 2 9.80 16.26 4.54
CA GLU A 2 9.55 17.66 4.15
C GLU A 2 9.41 17.76 2.63
N PRO A 3 8.44 18.56 2.11
CA PRO A 3 8.32 18.78 0.68
C PRO A 3 9.58 19.38 0.07
N ILE A 4 9.97 18.87 -1.09
CA ILE A 4 11.21 19.29 -1.75
C ILE A 4 11.06 20.64 -2.47
N ASP A 5 12.17 21.37 -2.58
CA ASP A 5 12.26 22.53 -3.44
C ASP A 5 12.55 22.09 -4.89
N LEU A 6 11.52 22.17 -5.74
CA LEU A 6 11.60 21.78 -7.14
C LEU A 6 12.65 22.55 -7.95
N THR A 7 13.12 23.70 -7.46
CA THR A 7 14.18 24.47 -8.14
C THR A 7 15.57 23.87 -7.97
N THR A 8 15.73 22.99 -6.97
CA THR A 8 16.99 22.30 -6.64
C THR A 8 16.99 20.83 -7.05
N LEU A 9 15.90 20.36 -7.70
CA LEU A 9 15.71 18.97 -8.04
C LEU A 9 16.80 18.47 -9.00
N SER A 10 17.41 17.33 -8.67
CA SER A 10 18.35 16.64 -9.56
C SER A 10 17.68 16.20 -10.87
N SER A 11 18.44 16.20 -11.96
CA SER A 11 17.98 15.67 -13.25
C SER A 11 17.67 14.16 -13.21
N ASP A 12 18.20 13.47 -12.21
CA ASP A 12 18.09 12.01 -12.08
C ASP A 12 16.78 11.59 -11.40
N VAL A 13 16.06 12.54 -10.77
CA VAL A 13 14.76 12.28 -10.16
C VAL A 13 13.69 12.14 -11.24
N ARG A 14 13.01 11.01 -11.25
CA ARG A 14 11.98 10.66 -12.22
C ARG A 14 10.66 11.37 -11.88
N ARG A 15 10.13 12.05 -12.88
CA ARG A 15 8.84 12.73 -12.78
C ARG A 15 7.78 11.85 -13.42
N GLY A 16 6.72 11.56 -12.65
CA GLY A 16 5.57 10.83 -13.17
C GLY A 16 4.88 11.57 -14.32
N PRO A 17 4.04 10.87 -15.11
CA PRO A 17 3.37 11.47 -16.27
C PRO A 17 2.41 12.61 -15.90
N LEU A 18 1.90 12.63 -14.67
CA LEU A 18 0.99 13.67 -14.16
C LEU A 18 1.70 14.84 -13.46
N PHE A 19 3.01 14.80 -13.31
CA PHE A 19 3.76 15.81 -12.56
C PHE A 19 3.39 17.26 -12.92
N GLU A 20 3.37 17.61 -14.21
CA GLU A 20 3.07 18.97 -14.62
C GLU A 20 1.61 19.37 -14.34
N ARG A 21 0.66 18.43 -14.42
CA ARG A 21 -0.75 18.66 -14.04
C ARG A 21 -0.89 18.89 -12.54
N GLN A 22 -0.30 18.05 -11.74
CA GLN A 22 -0.32 18.15 -10.28
C GLN A 22 0.36 19.46 -9.82
N ARG A 23 1.51 19.79 -10.40
CA ARG A 23 2.21 21.04 -10.13
C ARG A 23 1.37 22.27 -10.51
N ALA A 24 0.68 22.25 -11.65
CA ALA A 24 -0.21 23.33 -12.07
C ALA A 24 -1.42 23.51 -11.14
N MET A 25 -1.83 22.44 -10.43
CA MET A 25 -2.88 22.47 -9.42
C MET A 25 -2.36 22.92 -8.04
N GLY A 26 -1.05 23.21 -7.91
CA GLY A 26 -0.43 23.69 -6.68
C GLY A 26 0.10 22.57 -5.77
N ALA A 27 0.23 21.34 -6.27
CA ALA A 27 0.78 20.25 -5.48
C ALA A 27 2.21 20.52 -5.02
N THR A 28 2.50 20.15 -3.79
CA THR A 28 3.85 19.95 -3.26
C THR A 28 4.28 18.50 -3.49
N PHE A 29 5.59 18.21 -3.36
CA PHE A 29 6.10 16.89 -3.68
C PHE A 29 7.12 16.41 -2.64
N TYR A 30 7.13 15.11 -2.39
CA TYR A 30 8.24 14.39 -1.77
C TYR A 30 9.08 13.69 -2.83
N GLU A 31 10.34 13.49 -2.55
CA GLU A 31 11.21 12.62 -3.34
C GLU A 31 11.48 11.36 -2.54
N ASP A 32 11.20 10.21 -3.11
CA ASP A 32 11.46 8.92 -2.54
C ASP A 32 12.00 7.98 -3.61
N TYR A 33 13.14 7.35 -3.33
CA TYR A 33 13.86 6.44 -4.24
C TYR A 33 14.00 6.97 -5.68
N GLY A 34 14.29 8.27 -5.82
CA GLY A 34 14.47 8.93 -7.12
C GLY A 34 13.17 9.15 -7.89
N ARG A 35 12.00 9.10 -7.23
CA ARG A 35 10.68 9.38 -7.80
C ARG A 35 9.96 10.48 -7.03
N LEU A 36 9.07 11.20 -7.71
CA LEU A 36 8.25 12.22 -7.10
C LEU A 36 6.87 11.67 -6.76
N TRP A 37 6.47 11.88 -5.52
CA TRP A 37 5.12 11.69 -5.02
C TRP A 37 4.46 13.04 -4.75
N ALA A 38 3.19 13.23 -5.13
CA ALA A 38 2.45 14.39 -4.68
C ALA A 38 2.26 14.30 -3.15
N ALA A 39 2.75 15.31 -2.43
CA ALA A 39 2.66 15.38 -0.97
C ALA A 39 1.28 15.88 -0.53
N SER A 40 0.84 17.04 -1.06
CA SER A 40 -0.46 17.63 -0.79
C SER A 40 -0.85 18.58 -1.92
N PHE A 41 -2.14 18.80 -2.09
CA PHE A 41 -2.71 19.83 -2.98
C PHE A 41 -3.10 21.10 -2.22
N GLY A 42 -2.67 21.24 -0.96
CA GLY A 42 -2.73 22.48 -0.18
C GLY A 42 -3.95 22.65 0.71
N ASP A 43 -4.86 21.68 0.76
CA ASP A 43 -6.03 21.66 1.67
C ASP A 43 -6.19 20.23 2.25
N LEU A 44 -5.40 19.95 3.28
CA LEU A 44 -5.31 18.62 3.88
C LEU A 44 -6.66 18.14 4.45
N ASP A 45 -7.45 19.06 5.03
CA ASP A 45 -8.76 18.70 5.57
C ASP A 45 -9.72 18.26 4.45
N ARG A 46 -9.68 18.94 3.30
CA ARG A 46 -10.46 18.57 2.13
C ARG A 46 -9.97 17.27 1.50
N GLU A 47 -8.66 17.09 1.40
CA GLU A 47 -8.04 15.86 0.87
C GLU A 47 -8.45 14.65 1.74
N TYR A 48 -8.30 14.75 3.06
CA TYR A 48 -8.73 13.71 3.99
C TYR A 48 -10.25 13.46 3.94
N ALA A 49 -11.06 14.52 3.89
CA ALA A 49 -12.51 14.38 3.79
C ALA A 49 -12.94 13.65 2.52
N ALA A 50 -12.23 13.85 1.39
CA ALA A 50 -12.50 13.13 0.15
C ALA A 50 -12.28 11.61 0.30
N ILE A 51 -11.27 11.20 1.09
CA ILE A 51 -11.05 9.78 1.40
C ILE A 51 -12.20 9.21 2.22
N ARG A 52 -12.71 9.93 3.23
CA ARG A 52 -13.66 9.38 4.22
C ARG A 52 -15.13 9.62 3.89
N THR A 53 -15.46 10.63 3.09
CA THR A 53 -16.86 11.05 2.85
C THR A 53 -17.19 11.34 1.38
N GLY A 54 -16.23 11.20 0.46
CA GLY A 54 -16.41 11.49 -0.96
C GLY A 54 -15.72 10.45 -1.84
N ALA A 55 -15.05 10.95 -2.89
CA ALA A 55 -14.18 10.16 -3.75
C ALA A 55 -12.87 10.91 -4.02
N MET A 56 -11.76 10.31 -3.70
CA MET A 56 -10.44 10.81 -4.01
C MET A 56 -9.88 10.19 -5.30
N VAL A 57 -8.92 10.88 -5.92
CA VAL A 57 -7.98 10.30 -6.88
C VAL A 57 -6.55 10.56 -6.41
N TRP A 58 -5.74 9.49 -6.35
CA TRP A 58 -4.35 9.52 -5.95
C TRP A 58 -3.46 8.90 -7.02
N ASP A 59 -2.38 9.61 -7.38
CA ASP A 59 -1.38 9.12 -8.33
C ASP A 59 -0.42 8.17 -7.62
N ILE A 60 -0.56 6.88 -7.91
CA ILE A 60 0.29 5.79 -7.40
C ILE A 60 1.25 5.27 -8.47
N SER A 61 1.54 6.09 -9.49
CA SER A 61 2.48 5.70 -10.55
C SER A 61 3.89 5.37 -10.06
N PRO A 62 4.40 5.93 -8.94
CA PRO A 62 5.71 5.53 -8.42
C PRO A 62 5.82 4.09 -7.93
N LEU A 63 4.72 3.42 -7.55
CA LEU A 63 4.75 2.02 -7.13
C LEU A 63 5.36 1.12 -8.21
N SER A 64 6.16 0.14 -7.79
CA SER A 64 6.80 -0.81 -8.70
C SER A 64 5.77 -1.71 -9.39
N LYS A 65 5.98 -1.96 -10.67
CA LYS A 65 5.12 -2.82 -11.49
C LYS A 65 5.96 -3.79 -12.31
N PHE A 66 5.86 -5.07 -11.98
CA PHE A 66 6.55 -6.14 -12.68
C PHE A 66 5.55 -6.98 -13.46
N HIS A 67 5.64 -6.92 -14.78
CA HIS A 67 4.87 -7.75 -15.70
C HIS A 67 5.62 -9.04 -16.00
N MET A 68 4.98 -10.17 -15.78
CA MET A 68 5.56 -11.50 -15.88
C MET A 68 4.77 -12.34 -16.90
N VAL A 69 5.45 -12.84 -17.92
CA VAL A 69 4.83 -13.65 -18.99
C VAL A 69 5.67 -14.88 -19.27
N GLY A 70 5.04 -16.03 -19.33
CA GLY A 70 5.70 -17.28 -19.69
C GLY A 70 4.96 -18.52 -19.19
N PRO A 71 5.22 -19.68 -19.81
CA PRO A 71 4.51 -20.91 -19.46
C PRO A 71 4.76 -21.39 -18.02
N GLN A 72 5.78 -20.87 -17.35
CA GLN A 72 6.09 -21.21 -15.96
C GLN A 72 5.85 -20.04 -15.00
N VAL A 73 5.02 -19.05 -15.35
CA VAL A 73 4.76 -17.88 -14.50
C VAL A 73 4.17 -18.29 -13.14
N ARG A 74 3.35 -19.32 -13.10
CA ARG A 74 2.73 -19.78 -11.84
C ARG A 74 3.75 -20.45 -10.92
N GLU A 75 4.60 -21.31 -11.45
CA GLU A 75 5.69 -21.95 -10.68
C GLU A 75 6.72 -20.94 -10.20
N ALA A 76 7.02 -19.95 -11.03
CA ALA A 76 7.92 -18.85 -10.69
C ALA A 76 7.35 -17.99 -9.54
N LEU A 77 6.07 -17.66 -9.60
CA LEU A 77 5.38 -16.92 -8.54
C LEU A 77 5.20 -17.75 -7.26
N GLU A 78 5.01 -19.06 -7.37
CA GLU A 78 5.00 -19.96 -6.21
C GLU A 78 6.35 -19.91 -5.48
N ARG A 79 7.47 -19.84 -6.22
CA ARG A 79 8.81 -19.70 -5.66
C ARG A 79 9.07 -18.33 -5.05
N LEU A 80 8.55 -17.27 -5.65
CA LEU A 80 8.83 -15.88 -5.25
C LEU A 80 8.04 -15.45 -4.02
N THR A 81 6.79 -15.92 -3.86
CA THR A 81 5.83 -15.30 -2.95
C THR A 81 5.41 -16.20 -1.79
N SER A 82 5.21 -15.63 -0.62
CA SER A 82 4.84 -16.31 0.62
C SER A 82 3.43 -16.92 0.64
N ARG A 83 2.62 -16.68 -0.39
CA ARG A 83 1.26 -17.24 -0.52
C ARG A 83 1.12 -18.04 -1.81
N PRO A 84 0.55 -19.27 -1.74
CA PRO A 84 0.45 -20.13 -2.90
C PRO A 84 -0.41 -19.50 -3.99
N ILE A 85 -0.06 -19.80 -5.25
CA ILE A 85 -0.87 -19.45 -6.42
C ILE A 85 -1.78 -20.61 -6.84
N SER A 86 -1.55 -21.79 -6.25
CA SER A 86 -2.36 -22.97 -6.53
C SER A 86 -3.83 -22.74 -6.17
N GLY A 87 -4.73 -23.05 -7.09
CA GLY A 87 -6.18 -22.82 -6.94
C GLY A 87 -6.63 -21.39 -7.26
N GLU A 88 -5.73 -20.46 -7.59
CA GLU A 88 -6.13 -19.15 -8.08
C GLU A 88 -6.57 -19.21 -9.55
N GLU A 89 -7.59 -18.40 -9.87
CA GLU A 89 -8.13 -18.24 -11.20
C GLU A 89 -7.77 -16.87 -11.80
N PRO A 90 -7.69 -16.73 -13.13
CA PRO A 90 -7.51 -15.42 -13.76
C PRO A 90 -8.50 -14.37 -13.23
N GLY A 91 -8.02 -13.16 -13.07
CA GLY A 91 -8.75 -12.06 -12.46
C GLY A 91 -8.66 -12.01 -10.94
N GLN A 92 -7.99 -12.95 -10.26
CA GLN A 92 -7.72 -12.86 -8.83
C GLN A 92 -6.53 -11.95 -8.53
N VAL A 93 -6.69 -11.16 -7.48
CA VAL A 93 -5.63 -10.34 -6.87
C VAL A 93 -5.33 -10.91 -5.48
N ARG A 94 -4.08 -10.88 -5.06
CA ARG A 94 -3.66 -11.38 -3.75
C ARG A 94 -2.59 -10.48 -3.13
N TYR A 95 -2.87 -9.96 -1.94
CA TYR A 95 -1.83 -9.36 -1.11
C TYR A 95 -0.92 -10.45 -0.53
N LEU A 96 0.38 -10.20 -0.50
CA LEU A 96 1.41 -11.15 -0.10
C LEU A 96 2.70 -10.45 0.30
N VAL A 97 3.62 -11.21 0.88
CA VAL A 97 4.96 -10.78 1.27
C VAL A 97 5.99 -11.55 0.44
N ILE A 98 7.03 -10.87 0.01
CA ILE A 98 8.24 -11.46 -0.57
C ILE A 98 9.32 -11.48 0.52
N LEU A 99 9.96 -12.62 0.73
CA LEU A 99 11.00 -12.80 1.74
C LEU A 99 12.37 -13.08 1.10
N ASP A 100 13.44 -12.73 1.81
CA ASP A 100 14.79 -13.20 1.51
C ASP A 100 15.05 -14.60 2.10
N GLU A 101 16.22 -15.17 1.84
CA GLU A 101 16.59 -16.48 2.37
C GLU A 101 16.70 -16.52 3.90
N ALA A 102 16.92 -15.38 4.55
CA ALA A 102 16.95 -15.24 6.01
C ALA A 102 15.56 -15.12 6.63
N GLY A 103 14.51 -15.00 5.80
CA GLY A 103 13.12 -14.85 6.23
C GLY A 103 12.69 -13.41 6.48
N HIS A 104 13.54 -12.42 6.16
CA HIS A 104 13.20 -11.01 6.31
C HIS A 104 12.33 -10.52 5.14
N ILE A 105 11.53 -9.49 5.39
CA ILE A 105 10.71 -8.85 4.37
C ILE A 105 11.62 -8.20 3.31
N VAL A 106 11.47 -8.59 2.05
CA VAL A 106 12.07 -7.90 0.90
C VAL A 106 11.13 -6.81 0.43
N ASP A 107 9.86 -7.17 0.27
CA ASP A 107 8.79 -6.30 -0.18
C ASP A 107 7.44 -6.91 0.18
N GLU A 108 6.41 -6.09 0.19
CA GLU A 108 5.02 -6.53 0.28
C GLU A 108 4.19 -5.83 -0.79
N GLY A 109 3.15 -6.48 -1.26
CA GLY A 109 2.37 -5.93 -2.35
C GLY A 109 1.29 -6.87 -2.85
N THR A 110 0.84 -6.64 -4.06
CA THR A 110 -0.27 -7.37 -4.68
C THR A 110 0.16 -8.10 -5.94
N ARG A 111 -0.22 -9.36 -6.03
CA ARG A 111 -0.11 -10.20 -7.22
C ARG A 111 -1.44 -10.18 -7.95
N TYR A 112 -1.39 -9.96 -9.25
CA TYR A 112 -2.53 -9.99 -10.18
C TYR A 112 -2.35 -11.16 -11.12
N LEU A 113 -3.22 -12.16 -11.06
CA LEU A 113 -3.22 -13.28 -12.02
C LEU A 113 -4.09 -12.92 -13.21
N ILE A 114 -3.48 -12.58 -14.34
CA ILE A 114 -4.18 -12.13 -15.54
C ILE A 114 -4.64 -13.32 -16.39
N GLY A 115 -3.76 -14.29 -16.53
CA GLY A 115 -4.00 -15.47 -17.35
C GLY A 115 -3.26 -16.70 -16.84
N PRO A 116 -3.33 -17.83 -17.55
CA PRO A 116 -2.56 -19.01 -17.18
C PRO A 116 -1.05 -18.76 -17.23
N ASP A 117 -0.60 -17.94 -18.17
CA ASP A 117 0.80 -17.66 -18.48
C ASP A 117 1.15 -16.18 -18.29
N GLU A 118 0.34 -15.42 -17.55
CA GLU A 118 0.51 -13.97 -17.38
C GLU A 118 0.07 -13.53 -15.98
N ALA A 119 0.95 -12.75 -15.34
CA ALA A 119 0.69 -12.14 -14.04
C ALA A 119 1.42 -10.80 -13.89
N TRP A 120 1.00 -10.03 -12.89
CA TRP A 120 1.69 -8.83 -12.44
C TRP A 120 1.99 -8.93 -10.95
N TYR A 121 3.08 -8.30 -10.55
CA TYR A 121 3.35 -7.95 -9.18
C TYR A 121 3.46 -6.43 -9.07
N VAL A 122 2.74 -5.85 -8.12
CA VAL A 122 2.78 -4.42 -7.79
C VAL A 122 3.16 -4.33 -6.31
N GLY A 123 4.31 -3.72 -6.05
CA GLY A 123 4.89 -3.57 -4.71
C GLY A 123 5.21 -2.11 -4.42
N ASN A 124 6.09 -1.91 -3.45
CA ASN A 124 6.63 -0.59 -3.13
C ASN A 124 7.51 -0.07 -4.29
N GLU A 125 8.46 0.81 -4.04
CA GLU A 125 9.32 1.37 -5.10
C GLU A 125 10.22 0.30 -5.75
N ASP A 126 10.57 0.49 -7.02
CA ASP A 126 11.44 -0.42 -7.79
C ASP A 126 12.92 -0.26 -7.43
N ARG A 127 13.23 -0.47 -6.16
CA ARG A 127 14.59 -0.42 -5.63
C ARG A 127 15.48 -1.47 -6.31
N PRO A 128 16.78 -1.18 -6.56
CA PRO A 128 17.68 -2.14 -7.20
C PRO A 128 17.71 -3.51 -6.50
N ALA A 129 17.70 -3.53 -5.16
CA ALA A 129 17.72 -4.78 -4.39
C ALA A 129 16.44 -5.62 -4.61
N LEU A 130 15.27 -5.01 -4.73
CA LEU A 130 14.01 -5.71 -5.08
C LEU A 130 14.09 -6.30 -6.49
N VAL A 131 14.55 -5.50 -7.47
CA VAL A 131 14.70 -5.94 -8.87
C VAL A 131 15.65 -7.13 -8.97
N GLU A 132 16.81 -7.07 -8.28
CA GLU A 132 17.79 -8.15 -8.24
C GLU A 132 17.23 -9.40 -7.55
N HIS A 133 16.52 -9.23 -6.44
CA HIS A 133 15.89 -10.34 -5.72
C HIS A 133 14.84 -11.07 -6.56
N ILE A 134 13.94 -10.32 -7.23
CA ILE A 134 12.94 -10.91 -8.14
C ILE A 134 13.65 -11.67 -9.26
N ALA A 135 14.67 -11.07 -9.90
CA ALA A 135 15.41 -11.73 -10.97
C ALA A 135 16.06 -13.03 -10.52
N ALA A 136 16.70 -13.04 -9.34
CA ALA A 136 17.35 -14.22 -8.75
C ALA A 136 16.33 -15.31 -8.38
N ALA A 137 15.20 -14.96 -7.79
CA ALA A 137 14.15 -15.92 -7.42
C ALA A 137 13.52 -16.61 -8.64
N LEU A 138 13.48 -15.93 -9.78
CA LEU A 138 12.90 -16.41 -11.03
C LEU A 138 13.92 -17.07 -11.98
N GLU A 139 15.20 -17.14 -11.59
CA GLU A 139 16.24 -17.77 -12.40
C GLU A 139 15.92 -19.27 -12.67
N GLY A 140 15.98 -19.66 -13.93
CA GLY A 140 15.73 -21.03 -14.38
C GLY A 140 14.28 -21.33 -14.75
N PHE A 141 13.33 -20.43 -14.53
CA PHE A 141 11.97 -20.56 -15.03
C PHE A 141 11.83 -19.95 -16.43
N ASP A 142 10.97 -20.55 -17.26
CA ASP A 142 10.61 -20.00 -18.57
C ASP A 142 9.57 -18.87 -18.40
N VAL A 143 10.07 -17.73 -17.90
CA VAL A 143 9.32 -16.51 -17.62
C VAL A 143 10.12 -15.30 -18.02
N THR A 144 9.50 -14.38 -18.72
CA THR A 144 10.03 -13.04 -18.97
C THR A 144 9.43 -12.07 -17.96
N THR A 145 10.28 -11.41 -17.18
CA THR A 145 9.88 -10.37 -16.24
C THR A 145 10.31 -9.01 -16.75
N THR A 146 9.38 -8.07 -16.84
CA THR A 146 9.63 -6.69 -17.26
C THR A 146 9.23 -5.75 -16.12
N ASN A 147 10.19 -4.94 -15.63
CA ASN A 147 9.85 -3.81 -14.79
C ASN A 147 9.26 -2.72 -15.70
N CYS A 148 7.97 -2.47 -15.58
CA CYS A 148 7.22 -1.49 -16.38
C CYS A 148 6.74 -0.30 -15.54
N THR A 149 7.44 0.01 -14.46
CA THR A 149 7.09 1.09 -13.52
C THR A 149 7.01 2.45 -14.20
N ASP A 150 7.92 2.74 -15.12
CA ASP A 150 7.95 4.01 -15.84
C ASP A 150 6.98 4.05 -17.05
N GLU A 151 6.61 2.89 -17.59
CA GLU A 151 5.77 2.78 -18.79
C GLU A 151 4.28 2.71 -18.47
N VAL A 152 3.91 2.33 -17.22
CA VAL A 152 2.52 2.16 -16.82
C VAL A 152 2.21 3.09 -15.66
N ALA A 153 1.41 4.12 -15.91
CA ALA A 153 0.87 4.95 -14.85
C ALA A 153 -0.16 4.19 -14.01
N ALA A 154 -0.35 4.60 -12.76
CA ALA A 154 -1.38 4.02 -11.92
C ALA A 154 -2.11 5.08 -11.09
N LEU A 155 -3.45 4.94 -10.97
CA LEU A 155 -4.31 5.83 -10.21
C LEU A 155 -5.15 5.02 -9.23
N ALA A 156 -5.23 5.47 -7.98
CA ALA A 156 -6.18 4.95 -7.00
C ALA A 156 -7.39 5.89 -6.90
N ILE A 157 -8.59 5.33 -7.02
CA ILE A 157 -9.86 6.03 -6.82
C ILE A 157 -10.53 5.39 -5.61
N GLN A 158 -10.57 6.11 -4.49
CA GLN A 158 -11.04 5.53 -3.23
C GLN A 158 -11.95 6.49 -2.48
N GLY A 159 -12.77 5.93 -1.59
CA GLY A 159 -13.76 6.65 -0.80
C GLY A 159 -15.16 6.09 -0.98
N PRO A 160 -16.11 6.46 -0.11
CA PRO A 160 -17.48 5.96 -0.17
C PRO A 160 -18.18 6.18 -1.52
N GLU A 161 -17.84 7.26 -2.23
CA GLU A 161 -18.42 7.62 -3.53
C GLU A 161 -17.58 7.13 -4.73
N ALA A 162 -16.52 6.35 -4.51
CA ALA A 162 -15.63 5.89 -5.56
C ALA A 162 -16.35 5.12 -6.69
N PHE A 163 -17.37 4.32 -6.34
CA PHE A 163 -18.20 3.62 -7.33
C PHE A 163 -18.98 4.62 -8.20
N ASP A 164 -19.63 5.60 -7.59
CA ASP A 164 -20.55 6.51 -8.27
C ASP A 164 -19.83 7.44 -9.25
N VAL A 165 -18.59 7.84 -8.92
CA VAL A 165 -17.78 8.68 -9.81
C VAL A 165 -17.11 7.86 -10.92
N LEU A 166 -16.76 6.60 -10.69
CA LEU A 166 -16.08 5.78 -11.68
C LEU A 166 -17.05 5.07 -12.66
N ALA A 167 -18.21 4.62 -12.17
CA ALA A 167 -19.18 3.87 -12.96
C ALA A 167 -19.61 4.53 -14.29
N PRO A 168 -19.82 5.86 -14.37
CA PRO A 168 -20.18 6.51 -15.62
C PRO A 168 -19.03 6.64 -16.64
N LEU A 169 -17.78 6.43 -16.22
CA LEU A 169 -16.58 6.58 -17.04
C LEU A 169 -16.04 5.25 -17.58
N ILE A 170 -16.44 4.13 -16.99
CA ILE A 170 -15.89 2.81 -17.28
C ILE A 170 -16.86 1.97 -18.13
N ASP A 171 -16.33 1.15 -19.03
CA ASP A 171 -17.11 0.32 -19.97
C ASP A 171 -17.44 -1.08 -19.48
N VAL A 172 -16.99 -1.46 -18.26
CA VAL A 172 -17.32 -2.74 -17.65
C VAL A 172 -18.34 -2.58 -16.51
N ASP A 173 -19.08 -3.64 -16.19
CA ASP A 173 -19.96 -3.66 -15.03
C ASP A 173 -19.15 -3.65 -13.73
N LEU A 174 -18.91 -2.44 -13.20
CA LEU A 174 -18.13 -2.22 -11.99
C LEU A 174 -18.76 -2.88 -10.75
N ALA A 175 -20.08 -3.08 -10.72
CA ALA A 175 -20.77 -3.74 -9.62
C ALA A 175 -20.45 -5.24 -9.57
N SER A 176 -20.04 -5.84 -10.69
CA SER A 176 -19.62 -7.24 -10.78
C SER A 176 -18.17 -7.48 -10.39
N LEU A 177 -17.39 -6.43 -10.15
CA LEU A 177 -15.98 -6.54 -9.75
C LEU A 177 -15.89 -6.76 -8.23
N ASP A 178 -15.64 -7.99 -7.83
CA ASP A 178 -15.48 -8.37 -6.42
C ASP A 178 -14.20 -7.81 -5.80
N TYR A 179 -14.18 -7.75 -4.47
CA TYR A 179 -13.00 -7.34 -3.70
C TYR A 179 -11.82 -8.28 -3.97
N TYR A 180 -10.64 -7.73 -4.22
CA TYR A 180 -9.43 -8.43 -4.66
C TYR A 180 -9.63 -9.20 -5.98
N ARG A 181 -10.31 -8.54 -6.92
CA ARG A 181 -10.42 -8.98 -8.33
C ARG A 181 -9.94 -7.89 -9.27
N CYS A 182 -9.49 -8.27 -10.46
CA CYS A 182 -9.09 -7.36 -11.53
C CYS A 182 -9.74 -7.72 -12.87
N ARG A 183 -9.79 -6.73 -13.75
CA ARG A 183 -10.20 -6.85 -15.15
C ARG A 183 -9.12 -6.15 -16.00
N PRO A 184 -8.38 -6.91 -16.81
CA PRO A 184 -7.31 -6.36 -17.63
C PRO A 184 -7.83 -5.68 -18.92
N ASP A 185 -9.09 -5.86 -19.27
CA ASP A 185 -9.73 -5.50 -20.52
C ASP A 185 -10.78 -4.40 -20.37
N ALA A 186 -10.60 -3.49 -19.41
CA ALA A 186 -11.49 -2.36 -19.20
C ALA A 186 -11.02 -1.10 -19.95
N SER A 187 -11.93 -0.11 -20.09
CA SER A 187 -11.58 1.23 -20.55
C SER A 187 -12.24 2.28 -19.65
N VAL A 188 -11.48 3.28 -19.26
CA VAL A 188 -11.98 4.46 -18.52
C VAL A 188 -11.82 5.70 -19.40
N ALA A 189 -12.89 6.46 -19.61
CA ALA A 189 -12.92 7.59 -20.54
C ALA A 189 -12.36 7.23 -21.95
N GLU A 190 -12.65 6.02 -22.44
CA GLU A 190 -12.16 5.43 -23.70
C GLU A 190 -10.63 5.17 -23.74
N VAL A 191 -9.97 5.17 -22.59
CA VAL A 191 -8.56 4.80 -22.43
C VAL A 191 -8.49 3.36 -21.92
N PRO A 192 -7.78 2.43 -22.61
CA PRO A 192 -7.60 1.08 -22.12
C PRO A 192 -6.86 1.04 -20.78
N VAL A 193 -7.38 0.26 -19.82
CA VAL A 193 -6.82 0.10 -18.48
C VAL A 193 -6.97 -1.32 -17.97
N MET A 194 -6.10 -1.74 -17.10
CA MET A 194 -6.42 -2.78 -16.13
C MET A 194 -7.02 -2.10 -14.91
N ILE A 195 -8.15 -2.63 -14.42
CA ILE A 195 -8.77 -2.17 -13.17
C ILE A 195 -8.74 -3.28 -12.14
N SER A 196 -8.49 -2.93 -10.87
CA SER A 196 -8.70 -3.82 -9.73
C SER A 196 -9.59 -3.17 -8.68
N ARG A 197 -10.24 -4.00 -7.86
CA ARG A 197 -10.92 -3.57 -6.65
C ARG A 197 -10.01 -3.82 -5.45
N THR A 198 -9.06 -2.93 -5.30
CA THR A 198 -8.02 -2.87 -4.28
C THR A 198 -7.88 -1.44 -3.77
N GLY A 199 -7.11 -1.21 -2.71
CA GLY A 199 -6.85 0.13 -2.21
C GLY A 199 -6.07 0.13 -0.90
N PHE A 200 -5.64 1.33 -0.47
CA PHE A 200 -4.75 1.58 0.65
C PHE A 200 -5.32 2.54 1.71
N SER A 201 -6.61 2.86 1.64
CA SER A 201 -7.26 3.82 2.55
C SER A 201 -8.24 3.19 3.55
N GLY A 202 -8.54 1.89 3.39
CA GLY A 202 -9.59 1.22 4.14
C GLY A 202 -11.02 1.50 3.64
N GLU A 203 -11.19 2.35 2.63
CA GLU A 203 -12.48 2.63 1.99
C GLU A 203 -12.69 1.78 0.74
N LEU A 204 -13.93 1.82 0.18
CA LEU A 204 -14.18 1.29 -1.16
C LEU A 204 -13.19 1.91 -2.14
N GLY A 205 -12.49 1.06 -2.91
CA GLY A 205 -11.44 1.54 -3.78
C GLY A 205 -11.26 0.72 -5.04
N TYR A 206 -10.72 1.40 -6.05
CA TYR A 206 -10.30 0.85 -7.32
C TYR A 206 -8.94 1.40 -7.67
N GLU A 207 -8.12 0.57 -8.29
CA GLU A 207 -6.83 0.96 -8.84
C GLU A 207 -6.82 0.71 -10.35
N LEU A 208 -6.39 1.71 -11.09
CA LEU A 208 -6.28 1.70 -12.54
C LEU A 208 -4.82 1.65 -12.94
N PHE A 209 -4.44 0.71 -13.80
CA PHE A 209 -3.12 0.63 -14.41
C PHE A 209 -3.25 1.01 -15.88
N ILE A 210 -2.54 2.06 -16.29
CA ILE A 210 -2.79 2.82 -17.53
C ILE A 210 -1.51 2.90 -18.34
N PRO A 211 -1.36 2.08 -19.39
CA PRO A 211 -0.16 2.09 -20.23
C PRO A 211 0.03 3.39 -21.03
N ASP A 212 -1.07 4.05 -21.42
CA ASP A 212 -1.05 5.30 -22.20
C ASP A 212 -2.33 6.11 -21.94
N GLY A 213 -2.25 7.45 -22.03
CA GLY A 213 -3.42 8.32 -21.91
C GLY A 213 -3.87 8.62 -20.48
N VAL A 214 -3.02 8.46 -19.47
CA VAL A 214 -3.35 8.77 -18.06
C VAL A 214 -3.85 10.19 -17.87
N ASP A 215 -3.37 11.12 -18.65
CA ASP A 215 -3.82 12.52 -18.70
C ASP A 215 -5.32 12.64 -18.90
N ARG A 216 -5.87 11.88 -19.86
CA ARG A 216 -7.28 11.87 -20.19
C ARG A 216 -8.11 11.24 -19.07
N VAL A 217 -7.62 10.18 -18.47
CA VAL A 217 -8.28 9.52 -17.34
C VAL A 217 -8.31 10.45 -16.13
N TRP A 218 -7.18 11.10 -15.81
CA TRP A 218 -7.08 12.07 -14.72
C TRP A 218 -8.07 13.23 -14.90
N ASP A 219 -8.06 13.87 -16.08
CA ASP A 219 -8.95 14.99 -16.37
C ASP A 219 -10.42 14.58 -16.27
N ALA A 220 -10.81 13.41 -16.79
CA ALA A 220 -12.17 12.88 -16.70
C ALA A 220 -12.60 12.58 -15.26
N LEU A 221 -11.72 12.05 -14.42
CA LEU A 221 -11.99 11.83 -13.00
C LEU A 221 -12.22 13.14 -12.26
N LEU A 222 -11.43 14.17 -12.52
CA LEU A 222 -11.64 15.50 -11.93
C LEU A 222 -12.97 16.14 -12.39
N GLU A 223 -13.35 15.96 -13.66
CA GLU A 223 -14.61 16.47 -14.21
C GLU A 223 -15.86 15.86 -13.53
N VAL A 224 -15.80 14.62 -13.09
CA VAL A 224 -16.89 13.96 -12.33
C VAL A 224 -16.84 14.22 -10.84
N GLY A 225 -15.88 15.03 -10.37
CA GLY A 225 -15.86 15.56 -9.01
C GLY A 225 -14.95 14.84 -8.02
N THR A 226 -14.03 13.96 -8.48
CA THR A 226 -13.01 13.42 -7.58
C THR A 226 -12.09 14.54 -7.06
N THR A 227 -11.64 14.41 -5.83
CA THR A 227 -10.65 15.30 -5.24
C THR A 227 -9.26 14.68 -5.36
N PRO A 228 -8.29 15.37 -5.98
CA PRO A 228 -6.91 14.91 -5.97
C PRO A 228 -6.36 14.97 -4.55
N VAL A 229 -5.65 13.92 -4.15
CA VAL A 229 -5.03 13.83 -2.82
C VAL A 229 -3.54 13.49 -2.94
N GLY A 230 -2.77 13.95 -1.96
CA GLY A 230 -1.38 13.62 -1.78
C GLY A 230 -1.13 12.64 -0.64
N LEU A 231 0.14 12.28 -0.46
CA LEU A 231 0.59 11.35 0.58
C LEU A 231 0.18 11.79 1.98
N ASP A 232 0.21 13.10 2.31
CA ASP A 232 -0.12 13.57 3.67
C ASP A 232 -1.53 13.13 4.12
N ALA A 233 -2.51 13.17 3.22
CA ALA A 233 -3.87 12.72 3.53
C ALA A 233 -3.99 11.18 3.56
N VAL A 234 -3.24 10.49 2.68
CA VAL A 234 -3.21 9.03 2.62
C VAL A 234 -2.55 8.45 3.86
N GLU A 235 -1.48 9.08 4.37
CA GLU A 235 -0.80 8.69 5.61
C GLU A 235 -1.74 8.68 6.81
N MET A 236 -2.56 9.73 6.99
CA MET A 236 -3.60 9.72 8.03
C MET A 236 -4.53 8.52 7.88
N ALA A 237 -4.99 8.27 6.65
CA ALA A 237 -5.96 7.22 6.38
C ALA A 237 -5.39 5.81 6.58
N ARG A 238 -4.13 5.54 6.16
CA ARG A 238 -3.50 4.22 6.30
C ARG A 238 -3.19 3.87 7.74
N VAL A 239 -2.77 4.86 8.56
CA VAL A 239 -2.49 4.68 9.99
C VAL A 239 -3.77 4.32 10.76
N GLU A 240 -4.93 4.91 10.42
CA GLU A 240 -6.23 4.55 11.02
C GLU A 240 -6.60 3.08 10.78
N VAL A 241 -6.27 2.53 9.61
CA VAL A 241 -6.55 1.13 9.26
C VAL A 241 -5.35 0.21 9.50
N GLY A 242 -4.21 0.77 9.92
CA GLY A 242 -3.03 0.01 10.31
C GLY A 242 -2.27 -0.62 9.14
N PHE A 243 -2.31 -0.02 7.93
CA PHE A 243 -1.49 -0.46 6.82
C PHE A 243 -0.06 0.04 6.97
N LEU A 244 0.89 -0.81 6.60
CA LEU A 244 2.31 -0.56 6.73
C LEU A 244 2.89 0.09 5.47
N VAL A 245 3.99 0.82 5.65
CA VAL A 245 4.79 1.39 4.56
C VAL A 245 6.25 0.95 4.76
N ALA A 246 6.87 0.49 3.69
CA ALA A 246 8.28 0.11 3.68
C ALA A 246 9.17 1.31 4.05
N ASP A 247 10.23 1.04 4.81
CA ASP A 247 11.22 2.00 5.31
C ASP A 247 10.66 3.06 6.30
N GLU A 248 9.34 3.02 6.56
CA GLU A 248 8.71 3.73 7.68
C GLU A 248 8.39 2.76 8.82
N ASP A 249 7.59 1.72 8.55
CA ASP A 249 7.10 0.78 9.55
C ASP A 249 7.93 -0.51 9.63
N TYR A 250 8.72 -0.80 8.62
CA TYR A 250 9.68 -1.90 8.58
C TYR A 250 10.85 -1.59 7.64
N VAL A 251 12.00 -2.20 7.89
CA VAL A 251 13.19 -2.07 7.05
C VAL A 251 13.33 -3.31 6.18
N SER A 252 13.31 -3.12 4.85
CA SER A 252 13.47 -4.22 3.90
C SER A 252 14.82 -4.93 4.08
N PHE A 253 14.83 -6.26 3.97
CA PHE A 253 15.96 -7.16 4.21
C PHE A 253 16.49 -7.21 5.66
N GLU A 254 15.78 -6.61 6.62
CA GLU A 254 16.18 -6.61 8.03
C GLU A 254 15.05 -7.03 8.97
N THR A 255 13.78 -6.68 8.65
CA THR A 255 12.66 -6.90 9.54
C THR A 255 12.02 -8.27 9.34
N ASP A 256 11.78 -8.98 10.44
CA ASP A 256 10.99 -10.21 10.48
C ASP A 256 9.50 -9.87 10.29
N PRO A 257 8.79 -10.53 9.35
CA PRO A 257 7.39 -10.25 9.07
C PRO A 257 6.45 -10.51 10.26
N TYR A 258 6.82 -11.38 11.19
CA TYR A 258 5.99 -11.64 12.37
C TYR A 258 6.03 -10.47 13.36
N GLU A 259 7.15 -9.76 13.47
CA GLU A 259 7.27 -8.59 14.34
C GLU A 259 6.32 -7.44 13.96
N VAL A 260 6.03 -7.30 12.67
CA VAL A 260 5.16 -6.24 12.15
C VAL A 260 3.76 -6.74 11.78
N GLY A 261 3.39 -7.92 12.25
CA GLY A 261 2.03 -8.46 12.08
C GLY A 261 1.70 -8.94 10.65
N LEU A 262 2.70 -9.23 9.81
CA LEU A 262 2.52 -9.79 8.46
C LEU A 262 2.47 -11.33 8.43
N GLY A 263 2.67 -12.00 9.56
CA GLY A 263 2.58 -13.46 9.68
C GLY A 263 1.34 -14.10 9.04
N PRO A 264 0.12 -13.54 9.18
CA PRO A 264 -1.09 -14.06 8.52
C PRO A 264 -1.04 -14.10 7.00
N PHE A 265 -0.11 -13.38 6.37
CA PHE A 265 0.08 -13.35 4.93
C PHE A 265 1.19 -14.30 4.44
N ILE A 266 1.74 -15.13 5.36
CA ILE A 266 2.75 -16.15 5.05
C ILE A 266 2.12 -17.53 5.21
N ASP A 267 1.96 -18.25 4.11
CA ASP A 267 1.45 -19.62 4.14
C ASP A 267 2.61 -20.61 4.21
N LEU A 268 2.83 -21.16 5.39
CA LEU A 268 3.86 -22.18 5.64
C LEU A 268 3.41 -23.59 5.28
N THR A 269 2.13 -23.75 4.83
CA THR A 269 1.53 -25.05 4.55
C THR A 269 1.45 -25.32 3.04
N GLY A 270 2.31 -26.13 2.49
CA GLY A 270 2.03 -26.77 1.23
C GLY A 270 2.69 -26.22 -0.03
N HIS A 271 3.52 -25.19 0.04
CA HIS A 271 4.36 -24.76 -1.08
C HIS A 271 5.75 -24.33 -0.61
N GLU A 272 6.68 -24.29 -1.55
CA GLU A 272 8.06 -23.90 -1.30
C GLU A 272 8.33 -22.53 -1.92
N PHE A 273 8.85 -21.60 -1.10
CA PHE A 273 9.19 -20.24 -1.52
C PHE A 273 10.50 -19.79 -0.87
N VAL A 274 11.08 -18.71 -1.37
CA VAL A 274 12.31 -18.14 -0.82
C VAL A 274 12.08 -17.72 0.63
N GLY A 275 12.98 -18.13 1.54
CA GLY A 275 12.87 -17.79 2.98
C GLY A 275 11.93 -18.66 3.81
N ARG A 276 11.23 -19.64 3.22
CA ARG A 276 10.25 -20.47 3.93
C ARG A 276 10.80 -21.17 5.19
N GLU A 277 11.98 -21.75 5.13
CA GLU A 277 12.58 -22.43 6.29
C GLU A 277 12.86 -21.47 7.45
N ALA A 278 13.40 -20.28 7.12
CA ALA A 278 13.66 -19.24 8.11
C ALA A 278 12.35 -18.67 8.69
N ALA A 279 11.35 -18.40 7.84
CA ALA A 279 10.03 -17.96 8.28
C ALA A 279 9.32 -19.02 9.18
N LEU A 280 9.49 -20.32 8.86
CA LEU A 280 8.97 -21.39 9.71
C LEU A 280 9.67 -21.43 11.07
N ALA A 281 10.97 -21.21 11.14
CA ALA A 281 11.70 -21.13 12.40
C ALA A 281 11.23 -19.91 13.19
N ALA A 282 11.21 -18.72 12.58
CA ALA A 282 10.74 -17.50 13.20
C ALA A 282 9.32 -17.63 13.75
N SER A 283 8.40 -18.25 13.03
CA SER A 283 7.00 -18.41 13.47
C SER A 283 6.81 -19.14 14.79
N GLN A 284 7.85 -19.77 15.34
CA GLN A 284 7.82 -20.48 16.63
C GLN A 284 8.35 -19.62 17.80
N ASP A 285 8.94 -18.47 17.50
CA ASP A 285 9.48 -17.56 18.50
C ASP A 285 8.38 -16.64 19.07
N GLU A 286 8.65 -16.04 20.24
CA GLU A 286 7.84 -14.93 20.72
C GLU A 286 8.21 -13.67 19.97
N HIS A 287 7.20 -13.04 19.36
CA HIS A 287 7.37 -11.79 18.61
C HIS A 287 6.78 -10.63 19.37
N ARG A 288 7.28 -9.45 19.07
CA ARG A 288 6.58 -8.21 19.35
C ARG A 288 5.28 -8.17 18.54
N GLU A 289 4.36 -7.35 18.97
CA GLU A 289 3.08 -7.17 18.29
C GLU A 289 2.90 -5.75 17.78
N LEU A 290 2.40 -5.63 16.56
CA LEU A 290 2.02 -4.36 15.98
C LEU A 290 0.67 -3.91 16.55
N VAL A 291 0.65 -2.72 17.13
CA VAL A 291 -0.51 -2.10 17.77
C VAL A 291 -0.72 -0.67 17.29
N THR A 292 -1.89 -0.11 17.58
CA THR A 292 -2.13 1.33 17.47
C THR A 292 -1.93 1.99 18.83
N LEU A 293 -1.16 3.07 18.87
CA LEU A 293 -1.06 3.98 20.01
C LEU A 293 -2.00 5.17 19.82
N VAL A 294 -2.79 5.49 20.85
CA VAL A 294 -3.64 6.70 20.87
C VAL A 294 -3.05 7.66 21.89
N PHE A 295 -2.53 8.78 21.42
CA PHE A 295 -1.90 9.80 22.26
C PHE A 295 -2.93 10.75 22.87
N ASP A 296 -2.62 11.32 24.02
CA ASP A 296 -3.45 12.35 24.63
C ASP A 296 -3.58 13.56 23.70
N ALA A 297 -4.81 13.97 23.39
CA ALA A 297 -5.11 15.04 22.42
C ALA A 297 -4.60 16.44 22.81
N ALA A 298 -4.13 16.62 24.04
CA ALA A 298 -3.67 17.90 24.56
C ALA A 298 -2.20 18.23 24.20
N GLU A 299 -1.46 17.27 23.64
CA GLU A 299 -0.02 17.41 23.40
C GLU A 299 0.32 17.47 21.89
N GLU A 300 1.47 18.07 21.58
CA GLU A 300 2.01 18.02 20.24
C GLU A 300 2.40 16.56 19.91
N PRO A 301 2.10 16.04 18.70
CA PRO A 301 2.46 14.67 18.33
C PRO A 301 3.96 14.41 18.56
N PRO A 302 4.34 13.29 19.19
CA PRO A 302 5.76 12.94 19.29
C PRO A 302 6.33 12.59 17.92
N ALA A 303 7.64 12.68 17.77
CA ALA A 303 8.31 12.07 16.63
C ALA A 303 8.28 10.53 16.76
N PRO A 304 8.32 9.77 15.65
CA PRO A 304 8.61 8.35 15.68
C PRO A 304 9.84 8.02 16.52
N GLY A 305 9.82 6.90 17.28
CA GLY A 305 10.93 6.55 18.15
C GLY A 305 10.59 5.53 19.23
N GLN A 306 11.40 5.49 20.27
CA GLN A 306 11.29 4.48 21.33
C GLN A 306 10.01 4.62 22.17
N VAL A 307 9.33 3.49 22.35
CA VAL A 307 8.26 3.37 23.33
C VAL A 307 8.83 2.87 24.66
N THR A 308 8.45 3.53 25.76
CA THR A 308 8.97 3.22 27.09
C THR A 308 7.86 2.96 28.11
N LEU A 309 8.15 2.13 29.10
CA LEU A 309 7.36 1.93 30.29
C LEU A 309 8.31 1.89 31.51
N ASP A 310 8.08 2.73 32.52
CA ASP A 310 8.94 2.84 33.70
C ASP A 310 10.44 2.99 33.35
N HIS A 311 10.75 3.82 32.35
CA HIS A 311 12.10 4.06 31.80
C HIS A 311 12.76 2.86 31.08
N ARG A 312 12.05 1.78 30.87
CA ARG A 312 12.49 0.63 30.07
C ARG A 312 11.96 0.79 28.64
N VAL A 313 12.80 0.58 27.64
CA VAL A 313 12.36 0.48 26.24
C VAL A 313 11.58 -0.82 26.07
N VAL A 314 10.36 -0.71 25.57
CA VAL A 314 9.39 -1.80 25.40
C VAL A 314 8.88 -1.95 23.99
N GLY A 315 9.36 -1.09 23.08
CA GLY A 315 8.98 -1.11 21.67
C GLY A 315 9.44 0.12 20.93
N GLU A 316 8.91 0.28 19.75
CA GLU A 316 9.17 1.42 18.87
C GLU A 316 7.89 1.84 18.16
N VAL A 317 7.64 3.14 18.04
CA VAL A 317 6.59 3.70 17.19
C VAL A 317 7.23 4.16 15.88
N SER A 318 6.71 3.68 14.77
CA SER A 318 7.25 3.92 13.43
C SER A 318 6.55 5.08 12.72
N SER A 319 5.23 5.15 12.82
CA SER A 319 4.41 6.17 12.18
C SER A 319 3.58 6.91 13.22
N VAL A 320 3.51 8.24 13.13
CA VAL A 320 2.66 9.07 14.00
C VAL A 320 1.91 10.09 13.16
N GLU A 321 0.57 10.00 13.21
CA GLU A 321 -0.30 10.85 12.40
C GLU A 321 -1.43 11.47 13.22
N ARG A 322 -1.87 12.67 12.81
CA ARG A 322 -3.03 13.34 13.41
C ARG A 322 -4.29 13.06 12.61
N SER A 323 -5.06 12.06 13.07
CA SER A 323 -6.37 11.77 12.50
C SER A 323 -7.43 12.80 12.95
N PRO A 324 -8.20 13.37 12.01
CA PRO A 324 -9.37 14.21 12.37
C PRO A 324 -10.45 13.45 13.13
N ARG A 325 -10.49 12.12 13.04
CA ARG A 325 -11.51 11.25 13.66
C ARG A 325 -11.10 10.72 15.03
N PHE A 326 -9.83 10.37 15.20
CA PHE A 326 -9.34 9.62 16.36
C PHE A 326 -8.29 10.37 17.19
N GLY A 327 -7.90 11.58 16.78
CA GLY A 327 -6.80 12.30 17.42
C GLY A 327 -5.42 11.83 16.93
N THR A 328 -4.39 12.03 17.73
CA THR A 328 -3.04 11.58 17.35
C THR A 328 -2.91 10.07 17.53
N LEU A 329 -2.54 9.38 16.45
CA LEU A 329 -2.34 7.94 16.38
C LEU A 329 -0.89 7.62 16.07
N GLY A 330 -0.42 6.45 16.51
CA GLY A 330 0.85 5.89 16.07
C GLY A 330 0.73 4.40 15.79
N LEU A 331 1.47 3.90 14.79
CA LEU A 331 1.72 2.48 14.64
C LEU A 331 2.98 2.11 15.40
N ALA A 332 2.91 1.11 16.27
CA ALA A 332 4.02 0.72 17.12
C ALA A 332 4.14 -0.79 17.24
N VAL A 333 5.38 -1.26 17.32
CA VAL A 333 5.71 -2.64 17.64
C VAL A 333 6.09 -2.70 19.11
N LEU A 334 5.34 -3.46 19.94
CA LEU A 334 5.55 -3.58 21.38
C LEU A 334 5.90 -5.00 21.79
N ASP A 335 6.61 -5.15 22.95
CA ASP A 335 6.75 -6.43 23.62
C ASP A 335 5.35 -7.04 23.85
N ALA A 336 5.14 -8.31 23.52
CA ALA A 336 3.83 -8.96 23.45
C ALA A 336 3.02 -8.87 24.76
N ASP A 337 3.69 -8.88 25.92
CA ASP A 337 3.04 -8.74 27.22
C ASP A 337 2.45 -7.35 27.49
N LEU A 338 2.80 -6.36 26.69
CA LEU A 338 2.32 -4.97 26.74
C LEU A 338 1.38 -4.60 25.59
N ALA A 339 1.27 -5.42 24.56
CA ALA A 339 0.36 -5.23 23.43
C ALA A 339 -1.12 -5.53 23.84
N VAL A 340 -1.56 -4.98 24.96
CA VAL A 340 -2.86 -5.24 25.57
C VAL A 340 -3.74 -3.99 25.49
N ASP A 341 -4.96 -4.15 25.00
CA ASP A 341 -5.96 -3.08 24.90
C ASP A 341 -6.14 -2.34 26.23
N GLY A 342 -5.99 -1.02 26.21
CA GLY A 342 -6.10 -0.16 27.37
C GLY A 342 -4.83 -0.08 28.24
N ALA A 343 -3.73 -0.72 27.87
CA ALA A 343 -2.44 -0.49 28.50
C ALA A 343 -1.92 0.93 28.17
N PHE A 344 -1.03 1.45 29.03
CA PHE A 344 -0.44 2.78 28.79
C PHE A 344 1.08 2.67 28.71
N VAL A 345 1.63 3.36 27.72
CA VAL A 345 3.07 3.48 27.45
C VAL A 345 3.44 4.94 27.23
N GLN A 346 4.72 5.25 27.01
CA GLN A 346 5.19 6.60 26.77
C GLN A 346 6.09 6.65 25.53
N VAL A 347 5.95 7.73 24.74
CA VAL A 347 6.84 8.10 23.66
C VAL A 347 7.29 9.54 23.93
N ASP A 348 8.59 9.76 24.08
CA ASP A 348 9.17 11.07 24.45
C ASP A 348 8.52 11.72 25.69
N GLY A 349 8.06 10.90 26.63
CA GLY A 349 7.36 11.35 27.86
C GLY A 349 5.88 11.64 27.67
N ILE A 350 5.35 11.55 26.44
CA ILE A 350 3.92 11.67 26.13
C ILE A 350 3.25 10.31 26.35
N THR A 351 2.15 10.29 27.10
CA THR A 351 1.40 9.08 27.36
C THR A 351 0.54 8.69 26.18
N ALA A 352 0.57 7.41 25.83
CA ALA A 352 -0.29 6.80 24.83
C ALA A 352 -1.02 5.58 25.38
N GLU A 353 -2.27 5.41 24.99
CA GLU A 353 -3.07 4.20 25.22
C GLU A 353 -2.84 3.20 24.10
N VAL A 354 -2.55 1.96 24.46
CA VAL A 354 -2.43 0.84 23.52
C VAL A 354 -3.81 0.39 23.07
N ARG A 355 -4.03 0.29 21.80
CA ARG A 355 -5.26 -0.19 21.18
C ARG A 355 -4.97 -1.29 20.17
N PRO A 356 -5.87 -2.26 19.97
CA PRO A 356 -5.74 -3.22 18.88
C PRO A 356 -5.64 -2.51 17.54
N ARG A 357 -4.83 -3.04 16.64
CA ARG A 357 -4.81 -2.64 15.22
C ARG A 357 -5.86 -3.46 14.46
N PRO A 358 -6.64 -2.85 13.58
CA PRO A 358 -6.76 -1.40 13.34
C PRO A 358 -7.64 -0.71 14.37
N ILE A 359 -7.52 0.62 14.48
CA ILE A 359 -8.45 1.43 15.28
C ILE A 359 -9.73 1.72 14.50
N ASP A 360 -9.65 1.77 13.17
CA ASP A 360 -10.81 1.87 12.28
C ASP A 360 -11.12 0.51 11.63
N ASP A 361 -12.25 0.40 11.01
CA ASP A 361 -12.74 -0.83 10.38
C ASP A 361 -12.01 -1.12 9.05
N GLU A 362 -11.01 -1.98 9.08
CA GLU A 362 -10.26 -2.40 7.88
C GLU A 362 -11.11 -3.18 6.86
N ASP A 363 -12.17 -3.84 7.34
CA ASP A 363 -13.08 -4.60 6.47
C ASP A 363 -14.12 -3.74 5.74
N ARG A 364 -14.11 -2.40 5.97
CA ARG A 364 -15.08 -1.49 5.34
C ARG A 364 -15.01 -1.57 3.82
N ALA A 365 -13.83 -1.51 3.25
CA ALA A 365 -13.63 -1.64 1.80
C ALA A 365 -14.14 -2.98 1.25
N ARG A 366 -13.96 -4.07 2.00
CA ARG A 366 -14.43 -5.42 1.63
C ARG A 366 -15.95 -5.53 1.70
N ARG A 367 -16.56 -4.95 2.74
CA ARG A 367 -18.03 -5.00 2.96
C ARG A 367 -18.80 -4.00 2.12
N ALA A 368 -18.15 -2.94 1.63
CA ALA A 368 -18.78 -1.96 0.77
C ALA A 368 -19.42 -2.65 -0.44
N ARG A 369 -20.69 -2.37 -0.70
CA ARG A 369 -21.40 -2.89 -1.86
C ARG A 369 -21.46 -1.80 -2.91
N PRO A 370 -20.79 -1.97 -4.07
CA PRO A 370 -20.89 -1.01 -5.15
C PRO A 370 -22.36 -0.77 -5.53
N GLY A 371 -22.80 0.49 -5.58
CA GLY A 371 -24.19 0.88 -5.93
C GLY A 371 -25.25 0.52 -4.90
N GLY A 372 -24.90 0.17 -3.67
CA GLY A 372 -25.82 -0.04 -2.56
C GLY A 372 -26.00 1.24 -1.73
N GLU A 373 -27.24 1.54 -1.31
CA GLU A 373 -27.46 2.54 -0.25
C GLU A 373 -26.73 2.05 1.02
N GLY A 374 -25.83 2.89 1.58
CA GLY A 374 -25.07 2.63 2.79
C GLY A 374 -25.92 2.65 4.06
#